data_f8dc37970d8b95fafc3830b9b5ac215d
#
_entry.id   f8dc37970d8b95fafc3830b9b5ac215d
#
_cell.length_a   1.000
_cell.length_b   1.000
_cell.length_c   1.000
_cell.angle_alpha   90.00
_cell.angle_beta   90.00
_cell.angle_gamma   90.00
#
_symmetry.space_group_name_H-M   'P 1'
#
loop_
_entity.id
_entity.type
_entity.pdbx_description
1 polymer ?
#
loop_
_entity_poly.entity_id
_entity_poly.type
_entity_poly.pdbx_seq_one_letter_code
_entity_poly.pdbx_strand_id
1 'polypeptide(L)'
;MDNTALKEKRYVGVKETVIYGIANGGQVIGYNLVRMQLTFFLVTVFGIPGTAVSLMIFIMGIWDTMNDPIMGTIVDKTRTRYGKLRPYLLFVPIPLGIATILFFGGAEFLRDVQSTAAKIVYMCITYFIWEFFYTIGDIPFWGLSAAISPNPQDRSMAITSARFISGIIGGLVGPVISVFIDLQKSGKIGIDMRQLFFILGIVAGTFGMALFSLAGICTKERVIQNSEEPKISDCFKCLFKNKPLLLIVCSNVLGTVESIADTFTQYFYLFTLGKASLSIIAGIPGTITGFLAYTFIPALEKKWSSKQIIIRAVIVKAVVSSAIFFIGIKWYRQPTVIVPLMMVWGVFNSVVSSIKMVIPTKMIGDTVDYMEWKTKERNEGTSFSLLTFVSKLTGSLATAVSAALIPVIGLQQVNQDMVLPENGEINTRFLLWAIVTIIPAVLNLLSLIPYAFYDLEGEKLDNIHREIAARREEITKSASAE
;
A
#
# COMPACT_ATOMS: atom_id res chain seq x y z
N MET A 1 36.70 -6.27 -21.93
CA MET A 1 36.67 -5.99 -20.51
C MET A 1 35.79 -7.00 -19.82
N ASP A 2 36.36 -7.75 -18.91
CA ASP A 2 35.78 -8.94 -18.31
C ASP A 2 34.51 -8.60 -17.51
N ASN A 3 33.36 -9.04 -17.96
CA ASN A 3 32.06 -8.79 -17.31
C ASN A 3 31.93 -9.43 -15.92
N THR A 4 32.83 -10.36 -15.59
CA THR A 4 32.94 -11.02 -14.29
C THR A 4 33.56 -10.10 -13.22
N ALA A 5 34.56 -9.30 -13.57
CA ALA A 5 35.23 -8.38 -12.64
C ALA A 5 34.33 -7.19 -12.20
N LEU A 6 33.36 -6.79 -13.04
CA LEU A 6 32.38 -5.75 -12.71
C LEU A 6 31.31 -6.22 -11.71
N LYS A 7 31.10 -7.55 -11.61
CA LYS A 7 30.13 -8.14 -10.66
C LYS A 7 30.63 -8.19 -9.22
N GLU A 8 31.94 -8.23 -9.00
CA GLU A 8 32.55 -8.35 -7.66
C GLU A 8 32.83 -7.01 -6.98
N LYS A 9 32.97 -5.92 -7.75
CA LYS A 9 33.29 -4.60 -7.20
C LYS A 9 32.06 -3.96 -6.58
N ARG A 10 32.09 -3.70 -5.28
CA ARG A 10 31.07 -2.90 -4.59
C ARG A 10 31.29 -1.42 -4.83
N TYR A 11 30.23 -0.73 -5.28
CA TYR A 11 30.22 0.72 -5.55
C TYR A 11 29.48 1.50 -4.46
N VAL A 12 28.59 0.84 -3.72
CA VAL A 12 27.74 1.43 -2.67
C VAL A 12 28.19 0.92 -1.32
N GLY A 13 28.57 1.84 -0.43
CA GLY A 13 28.93 1.52 0.94
C GLY A 13 27.71 1.26 1.82
N VAL A 14 27.90 0.54 2.93
CA VAL A 14 26.85 0.25 3.91
C VAL A 14 26.17 1.54 4.41
N LYS A 15 26.96 2.60 4.65
CA LYS A 15 26.43 3.90 5.08
C LYS A 15 25.44 4.50 4.07
N GLU A 16 25.77 4.48 2.78
CA GLU A 16 24.90 4.99 1.71
C GLU A 16 23.62 4.16 1.62
N THR A 17 23.72 2.83 1.74
CA THR A 17 22.60 1.90 1.74
C THR A 17 21.64 2.15 2.92
N VAL A 18 22.19 2.33 4.13
CA VAL A 18 21.37 2.60 5.32
C VAL A 18 20.69 3.98 5.23
N ILE A 19 21.41 5.00 4.78
CA ILE A 19 20.86 6.35 4.59
C ILE A 19 19.74 6.33 3.55
N TYR A 20 19.89 5.59 2.46
CA TYR A 20 18.81 5.40 1.47
C TYR A 20 17.56 4.77 2.11
N GLY A 21 17.77 3.79 3.01
CA GLY A 21 16.66 3.20 3.79
C GLY A 21 16.00 4.18 4.76
N ILE A 22 16.78 5.00 5.47
CA ILE A 22 16.26 6.05 6.38
C ILE A 22 15.48 7.10 5.59
N ALA A 23 15.95 7.48 4.42
CA ALA A 23 15.25 8.42 3.55
C ALA A 23 13.88 7.89 3.13
N ASN A 24 13.78 6.61 2.74
CA ASN A 24 12.47 5.99 2.50
C ASN A 24 11.59 5.99 3.75
N GLY A 25 12.17 5.74 4.92
CA GLY A 25 11.46 5.86 6.20
C GLY A 25 10.84 7.24 6.41
N GLY A 26 11.59 8.30 6.09
CA GLY A 26 11.09 9.68 6.13
C GLY A 26 9.89 9.92 5.20
N GLN A 27 9.96 9.44 3.97
CA GLN A 27 8.86 9.50 3.01
C GLN A 27 7.62 8.76 3.54
N VAL A 28 7.81 7.55 4.08
CA VAL A 28 6.73 6.68 4.58
C VAL A 28 6.05 7.28 5.82
N ILE A 29 6.72 8.09 6.65
CA ILE A 29 6.07 8.82 7.74
C ILE A 29 4.94 9.71 7.18
N GLY A 30 5.25 10.56 6.20
CA GLY A 30 4.25 11.45 5.58
C GLY A 30 3.17 10.68 4.83
N TYR A 31 3.56 9.67 4.07
CA TYR A 31 2.64 8.82 3.31
C TYR A 31 1.64 8.09 4.22
N ASN A 32 2.13 7.39 5.25
CA ASN A 32 1.26 6.65 6.15
C ASN A 32 0.37 7.56 6.98
N LEU A 33 0.87 8.73 7.43
CA LEU A 33 0.04 9.69 8.13
C LEU A 33 -1.13 10.13 7.26
N VAL A 34 -0.90 10.48 5.99
CA VAL A 34 -1.97 10.90 5.08
C VAL A 34 -2.88 9.71 4.72
N ARG A 35 -2.34 8.61 4.21
CA ARG A 35 -3.13 7.49 3.68
C ARG A 35 -3.92 6.74 4.76
N MET A 36 -3.31 6.45 5.91
CA MET A 36 -3.98 5.71 6.99
C MET A 36 -5.04 6.56 7.69
N GLN A 37 -4.81 7.89 7.77
CA GLN A 37 -5.70 8.79 8.51
C GLN A 37 -6.64 9.59 7.60
N LEU A 38 -6.54 9.45 6.27
CA LEU A 38 -7.29 10.25 5.31
C LEU A 38 -8.78 10.36 5.63
N THR A 39 -9.44 9.21 5.70
CA THR A 39 -10.89 9.16 5.93
C THR A 39 -11.25 9.59 7.35
N PHE A 40 -10.50 9.14 8.35
CA PHE A 40 -10.71 9.54 9.75
C PHE A 40 -10.54 11.05 9.93
N PHE A 41 -9.47 11.62 9.41
CA PHE A 41 -9.19 13.04 9.50
C PHE A 41 -10.26 13.89 8.80
N LEU A 42 -10.59 13.56 7.54
CA LEU A 42 -11.53 14.36 6.76
C LEU A 42 -12.96 14.31 7.32
N VAL A 43 -13.43 13.13 7.72
CA VAL A 43 -14.81 12.95 8.19
C VAL A 43 -14.94 13.31 9.66
N THR A 44 -14.08 12.76 10.52
CA THR A 44 -14.27 12.85 11.97
C THR A 44 -13.63 14.12 12.57
N VAL A 45 -12.44 14.51 12.09
CA VAL A 45 -11.72 15.66 12.64
C VAL A 45 -12.09 16.96 11.94
N PHE A 46 -12.11 16.96 10.62
CA PHE A 46 -12.43 18.14 9.82
C PHE A 46 -13.93 18.36 9.62
N GLY A 47 -14.72 17.27 9.71
CA GLY A 47 -16.18 17.35 9.66
C GLY A 47 -16.75 17.48 8.24
N ILE A 48 -16.08 16.94 7.22
CA ILE A 48 -16.59 16.88 5.86
C ILE A 48 -17.53 15.65 5.72
N PRO A 49 -18.68 15.77 5.06
CA PRO A 49 -19.57 14.64 4.84
C PRO A 49 -18.87 13.46 4.12
N GLY A 50 -19.06 12.23 4.61
CA GLY A 50 -18.40 11.03 4.07
C GLY A 50 -18.66 10.80 2.59
N THR A 51 -19.84 11.19 2.08
CA THR A 51 -20.18 11.15 0.65
C THR A 51 -19.30 12.09 -0.19
N ALA A 52 -19.01 13.30 0.31
CA ALA A 52 -18.14 14.24 -0.37
C ALA A 52 -16.68 13.76 -0.33
N VAL A 53 -16.24 13.20 0.81
CA VAL A 53 -14.92 12.58 0.95
C VAL A 53 -14.77 11.39 -0.01
N SER A 54 -15.80 10.55 -0.14
CA SER A 54 -15.81 9.43 -1.08
C SER A 54 -15.57 9.89 -2.52
N LEU A 55 -16.33 10.89 -2.97
CA LEU A 55 -16.19 11.44 -4.32
C LEU A 55 -14.78 12.05 -4.53
N MET A 56 -14.28 12.79 -3.55
CA MET A 56 -12.94 13.37 -3.59
C MET A 56 -11.87 12.28 -3.74
N ILE A 57 -11.90 11.25 -2.90
CA ILE A 57 -10.91 10.15 -2.94
C ILE A 57 -10.97 9.42 -4.27
N PHE A 58 -12.18 9.20 -4.81
CA PHE A 58 -12.33 8.54 -6.11
C PHE A 58 -11.71 9.36 -7.25
N ILE A 59 -12.00 10.66 -7.33
CA ILE A 59 -11.43 11.55 -8.35
C ILE A 59 -9.91 11.64 -8.21
N MET A 60 -9.41 11.78 -6.98
CA MET A 60 -7.96 11.86 -6.72
C MET A 60 -7.25 10.52 -7.01
N GLY A 61 -7.91 9.38 -6.79
CA GLY A 61 -7.37 8.08 -7.16
C GLY A 61 -7.21 7.89 -8.68
N ILE A 62 -8.14 8.41 -9.47
CA ILE A 62 -7.98 8.47 -10.93
C ILE A 62 -6.79 9.36 -11.29
N TRP A 63 -6.70 10.55 -10.67
CA TRP A 63 -5.57 11.46 -10.88
C TRP A 63 -4.22 10.82 -10.54
N ASP A 64 -4.09 10.20 -9.35
CA ASP A 64 -2.87 9.51 -8.91
C ASP A 64 -2.41 8.46 -9.96
N THR A 65 -3.37 7.70 -10.47
CA THR A 65 -3.10 6.67 -11.48
C THR A 65 -2.64 7.25 -12.82
N MET A 66 -3.17 8.42 -13.22
CA MET A 66 -2.78 9.09 -14.47
C MET A 66 -1.50 9.91 -14.33
N ASN A 67 -1.20 10.39 -13.13
CA ASN A 67 -0.05 11.25 -12.86
C ASN A 67 1.28 10.49 -12.99
N ASP A 68 1.33 9.20 -12.64
CA ASP A 68 2.56 8.39 -12.67
C ASP A 68 3.24 8.37 -14.05
N PRO A 69 2.57 8.03 -15.18
CA PRO A 69 3.18 8.05 -16.51
C PRO A 69 3.62 9.46 -16.97
N ILE A 70 2.85 10.48 -16.56
CA ILE A 70 3.19 11.88 -16.87
C ILE A 70 4.50 12.24 -16.19
N MET A 71 4.62 11.95 -14.91
CA MET A 71 5.80 12.25 -14.12
C MET A 71 7.01 11.41 -14.53
N GLY A 72 6.82 10.13 -14.84
CA GLY A 72 7.85 9.28 -15.41
C GLY A 72 8.47 9.90 -16.64
N THR A 73 7.63 10.38 -17.58
CA THR A 73 8.08 11.06 -18.81
C THR A 73 8.85 12.35 -18.52
N ILE A 74 8.44 13.15 -17.53
CA ILE A 74 9.12 14.41 -17.15
C ILE A 74 10.49 14.08 -16.55
N VAL A 75 10.56 13.11 -15.64
CA VAL A 75 11.80 12.64 -15.01
C VAL A 75 12.76 12.10 -16.07
N ASP A 76 12.27 11.35 -17.05
CA ASP A 76 13.09 10.77 -18.12
C ASP A 76 13.74 11.84 -19.04
N LYS A 77 13.07 12.95 -19.23
CA LYS A 77 13.59 14.09 -20.02
C LYS A 77 14.50 15.01 -19.23
N THR A 78 14.57 14.86 -17.90
CA THR A 78 15.36 15.75 -17.05
C THR A 78 16.86 15.46 -17.20
N ARG A 79 17.64 16.52 -17.39
CA ARG A 79 19.10 16.49 -17.43
C ARG A 79 19.64 17.69 -16.66
N THR A 80 20.26 17.44 -15.51
CA THR A 80 20.83 18.51 -14.68
C THR A 80 22.25 18.17 -14.23
N ARG A 81 22.97 19.17 -13.70
CA ARG A 81 24.31 18.98 -13.10
C ARG A 81 24.32 18.05 -11.89
N TYR A 82 23.18 17.84 -11.25
CA TYR A 82 23.02 16.94 -10.08
C TYR A 82 22.63 15.52 -10.48
N GLY A 83 22.40 15.25 -11.75
CA GLY A 83 21.89 14.01 -12.29
C GLY A 83 20.46 14.14 -12.84
N LYS A 84 19.82 13.00 -13.09
CA LYS A 84 18.45 12.88 -13.61
C LYS A 84 17.41 12.83 -12.47
N LEU A 85 17.68 12.07 -11.42
CA LEU A 85 16.73 11.71 -10.35
C LEU A 85 16.96 12.54 -9.07
N ARG A 86 18.22 12.79 -8.71
CA ARG A 86 18.61 13.50 -7.48
C ARG A 86 18.03 14.92 -7.34
N PRO A 87 17.88 15.73 -8.39
CA PRO A 87 17.27 17.05 -8.24
C PRO A 87 15.88 17.00 -7.60
N TYR A 88 15.07 16.04 -7.99
CA TYR A 88 13.74 15.85 -7.40
C TYR A 88 13.83 15.51 -5.91
N LEU A 89 14.74 14.61 -5.52
CA LEU A 89 14.94 14.21 -4.12
C LEU A 89 15.53 15.32 -3.24
N LEU A 90 16.15 16.32 -3.84
CA LEU A 90 16.67 17.50 -3.13
C LEU A 90 15.60 18.57 -2.92
N PHE A 91 14.77 18.84 -3.94
CA PHE A 91 13.87 19.99 -3.94
C PHE A 91 12.43 19.63 -3.56
N VAL A 92 11.93 18.45 -3.95
CA VAL A 92 10.55 18.03 -3.70
C VAL A 92 10.20 17.84 -2.21
N PRO A 93 11.10 17.41 -1.32
CA PRO A 93 10.78 17.32 0.11
C PRO A 93 10.25 18.61 0.72
N ILE A 94 10.68 19.78 0.23
CA ILE A 94 10.23 21.08 0.73
C ILE A 94 8.74 21.33 0.39
N PRO A 95 8.31 21.38 -0.88
CA PRO A 95 6.90 21.61 -1.21
C PRO A 95 6.00 20.47 -0.74
N LEU A 96 6.48 19.21 -0.73
CA LEU A 96 5.72 18.09 -0.18
C LEU A 96 5.50 18.24 1.34
N GLY A 97 6.52 18.71 2.08
CA GLY A 97 6.40 19.01 3.50
C GLY A 97 5.40 20.12 3.77
N ILE A 98 5.47 21.22 3.00
CA ILE A 98 4.50 22.32 3.08
C ILE A 98 3.09 21.82 2.77
N ALA A 99 2.92 21.01 1.72
CA ALA A 99 1.62 20.43 1.36
C ALA A 99 1.06 19.54 2.48
N THR A 100 1.91 18.74 3.15
CA THR A 100 1.53 17.92 4.30
C THR A 100 1.04 18.78 5.47
N ILE A 101 1.76 19.86 5.79
CA ILE A 101 1.40 20.79 6.85
C ILE A 101 0.08 21.50 6.52
N LEU A 102 -0.08 21.99 5.29
CA LEU A 102 -1.31 22.64 4.85
C LEU A 102 -2.50 21.67 4.87
N PHE A 103 -2.30 20.43 4.44
CA PHE A 103 -3.36 19.42 4.45
C PHE A 103 -3.92 19.21 5.86
N PHE A 104 -3.09 18.88 6.83
CA PHE A 104 -3.54 18.66 8.21
C PHE A 104 -3.87 19.97 8.96
N GLY A 105 -3.29 21.09 8.56
CA GLY A 105 -3.60 22.40 9.09
C GLY A 105 -5.00 22.92 8.73
N GLY A 106 -5.60 22.39 7.65
CA GLY A 106 -6.90 22.88 7.18
C GLY A 106 -8.00 22.81 8.22
N ALA A 107 -8.01 21.77 9.07
CA ALA A 107 -9.00 21.66 10.15
C ALA A 107 -8.87 22.75 11.22
N GLU A 108 -7.66 23.27 11.45
CA GLU A 108 -7.40 24.39 12.36
C GLU A 108 -7.62 25.74 11.67
N PHE A 109 -7.11 25.92 10.45
CA PHE A 109 -7.24 27.18 9.70
C PHE A 109 -8.68 27.53 9.33
N LEU A 110 -9.51 26.53 9.09
CA LEU A 110 -10.93 26.69 8.76
C LEU A 110 -11.85 26.36 9.94
N ARG A 111 -11.36 26.49 11.18
CA ARG A 111 -12.08 26.15 12.40
C ARG A 111 -13.42 26.89 12.50
N ASP A 112 -13.40 28.20 12.23
CA ASP A 112 -14.56 29.08 12.34
C ASP A 112 -15.38 29.15 11.04
N VAL A 113 -14.93 28.51 9.97
CA VAL A 113 -15.62 28.50 8.69
C VAL A 113 -16.76 27.49 8.71
N GLN A 114 -18.01 27.97 8.61
CA GLN A 114 -19.20 27.13 8.59
C GLN A 114 -19.49 26.50 7.22
N SER A 115 -18.95 27.07 6.16
CA SER A 115 -19.19 26.60 4.79
C SER A 115 -18.53 25.26 4.52
N THR A 116 -19.31 24.20 4.42
CA THR A 116 -18.84 22.87 4.01
C THR A 116 -18.19 22.89 2.62
N ALA A 117 -18.71 23.70 1.70
CA ALA A 117 -18.15 23.83 0.36
C ALA A 117 -16.72 24.40 0.40
N ALA A 118 -16.46 25.43 1.24
CA ALA A 118 -15.12 25.98 1.40
C ALA A 118 -14.13 24.94 1.95
N LYS A 119 -14.55 24.12 2.92
CA LYS A 119 -13.75 23.01 3.46
C LYS A 119 -13.41 21.98 2.41
N ILE A 120 -14.40 21.58 1.59
CA ILE A 120 -14.20 20.61 0.49
C ILE A 120 -13.21 21.18 -0.53
N VAL A 121 -13.39 22.40 -0.99
CA VAL A 121 -12.48 23.04 -1.95
C VAL A 121 -11.05 23.12 -1.42
N TYR A 122 -10.88 23.55 -0.18
CA TYR A 122 -9.57 23.60 0.47
C TYR A 122 -8.89 22.22 0.46
N MET A 123 -9.63 21.18 0.88
CA MET A 123 -9.09 19.82 0.93
C MET A 123 -8.79 19.23 -0.45
N CYS A 124 -9.64 19.49 -1.44
CA CYS A 124 -9.36 19.08 -2.81
C CYS A 124 -8.04 19.69 -3.32
N ILE A 125 -7.84 21.00 -3.08
CA ILE A 125 -6.64 21.70 -3.53
C ILE A 125 -5.39 21.17 -2.79
N THR A 126 -5.44 21.09 -1.46
CA THR A 126 -4.27 20.68 -0.66
C THR A 126 -3.93 19.21 -0.87
N TYR A 127 -4.92 18.33 -1.01
CA TYR A 127 -4.70 16.92 -1.30
C TYR A 127 -4.17 16.70 -2.72
N PHE A 128 -4.68 17.44 -3.71
CA PHE A 128 -4.16 17.41 -5.08
C PHE A 128 -2.70 17.84 -5.15
N ILE A 129 -2.34 18.93 -4.46
CA ILE A 129 -0.96 19.41 -4.38
C ILE A 129 -0.07 18.37 -3.69
N TRP A 130 -0.57 17.75 -2.62
CA TRP A 130 0.15 16.71 -1.90
C TRP A 130 0.44 15.49 -2.78
N GLU A 131 -0.57 14.95 -3.48
CA GLU A 131 -0.44 13.81 -4.40
C GLU A 131 0.53 14.13 -5.54
N PHE A 132 0.42 15.32 -6.10
CA PHE A 132 1.30 15.76 -7.18
C PHE A 132 2.77 15.74 -6.75
N PHE A 133 3.12 16.37 -5.63
CA PHE A 133 4.49 16.38 -5.15
C PHE A 133 4.94 15.02 -4.62
N TYR A 134 4.04 14.22 -4.06
CA TYR A 134 4.36 12.87 -3.62
C TYR A 134 4.85 12.02 -4.80
N THR A 135 4.12 11.98 -5.90
CA THR A 135 4.50 11.23 -7.11
C THR A 135 5.82 11.72 -7.70
N ILE A 136 6.04 13.07 -7.75
CA ILE A 136 7.30 13.66 -8.20
C ILE A 136 8.50 13.21 -7.34
N GLY A 137 8.30 12.90 -6.09
CA GLY A 137 9.34 12.38 -5.18
C GLY A 137 9.50 10.87 -5.27
N ASP A 138 8.39 10.13 -5.34
CA ASP A 138 8.38 8.67 -5.27
C ASP A 138 9.02 8.00 -6.49
N ILE A 139 8.67 8.42 -7.70
CA ILE A 139 9.22 7.87 -8.95
C ILE A 139 10.74 7.99 -9.00
N PRO A 140 11.36 9.19 -8.79
CA PRO A 140 12.81 9.30 -8.75
C PRO A 140 13.46 8.53 -7.61
N PHE A 141 12.80 8.39 -6.46
CA PHE A 141 13.32 7.61 -5.34
C PHE A 141 13.54 6.15 -5.73
N TRP A 142 12.51 5.50 -6.27
CA TRP A 142 12.63 4.12 -6.73
C TRP A 142 13.51 3.97 -7.96
N GLY A 143 13.48 4.94 -8.89
CA GLY A 143 14.39 5.01 -10.02
C GLY A 143 15.87 5.06 -9.59
N LEU A 144 16.16 5.79 -8.49
CA LEU A 144 17.52 5.89 -7.96
C LEU A 144 18.07 4.53 -7.50
N SER A 145 17.22 3.62 -7.00
CA SER A 145 17.65 2.26 -6.61
C SER A 145 18.34 1.51 -7.76
N ALA A 146 17.90 1.74 -8.98
CA ALA A 146 18.46 1.14 -10.17
C ALA A 146 19.67 1.93 -10.73
N ALA A 147 19.74 3.25 -10.47
CA ALA A 147 20.81 4.13 -10.89
C ALA A 147 21.99 4.22 -9.92
N ILE A 148 21.84 3.73 -8.69
CA ILE A 148 22.81 3.86 -7.60
C ILE A 148 24.09 3.07 -7.85
N SER A 149 24.02 1.93 -8.57
CA SER A 149 25.18 1.07 -8.85
C SER A 149 25.01 0.27 -10.14
N PRO A 150 26.08 0.02 -10.89
CA PRO A 150 26.08 -0.98 -11.97
C PRO A 150 26.00 -2.41 -11.43
N ASN A 151 26.38 -2.64 -10.15
CA ASN A 151 26.36 -3.97 -9.53
C ASN A 151 24.94 -4.34 -9.08
N PRO A 152 24.33 -5.46 -9.56
CA PRO A 152 23.01 -5.91 -9.16
C PRO A 152 22.86 -6.20 -7.66
N GLN A 153 23.93 -6.65 -6.98
CA GLN A 153 23.92 -6.91 -5.53
C GLN A 153 23.79 -5.62 -4.73
N ASP A 154 24.49 -4.55 -5.10
CA ASP A 154 24.36 -3.24 -4.45
C ASP A 154 22.93 -2.69 -4.60
N ARG A 155 22.32 -2.84 -5.79
CA ARG A 155 20.93 -2.44 -6.04
C ARG A 155 19.94 -3.22 -5.18
N SER A 156 20.12 -4.54 -5.10
CA SER A 156 19.30 -5.41 -4.25
C SER A 156 19.41 -5.03 -2.78
N MET A 157 20.63 -4.75 -2.31
CA MET A 157 20.89 -4.30 -0.93
C MET A 157 20.21 -2.93 -0.64
N ALA A 158 20.28 -1.98 -1.58
CA ALA A 158 19.63 -0.68 -1.43
C ALA A 158 18.10 -0.83 -1.33
N ILE A 159 17.48 -1.60 -2.21
CA ILE A 159 16.03 -1.88 -2.18
C ILE A 159 15.63 -2.60 -0.88
N THR A 160 16.39 -3.62 -0.48
CA THR A 160 16.12 -4.38 0.76
C THR A 160 16.22 -3.50 1.98
N SER A 161 17.27 -2.66 2.07
CA SER A 161 17.43 -1.69 3.16
C SER A 161 16.30 -0.69 3.20
N ALA A 162 15.90 -0.15 2.03
CA ALA A 162 14.78 0.77 1.92
C ALA A 162 13.50 0.13 2.44
N ARG A 163 13.16 -1.06 1.98
CA ARG A 163 11.95 -1.78 2.41
C ARG A 163 11.98 -2.17 3.89
N PHE A 164 13.12 -2.62 4.40
CA PHE A 164 13.26 -3.03 5.79
C PHE A 164 13.13 -1.85 6.76
N ILE A 165 13.91 -0.79 6.54
CA ILE A 165 13.92 0.38 7.44
C ILE A 165 12.58 1.13 7.35
N SER A 166 12.04 1.34 6.14
CA SER A 166 10.75 1.98 5.98
C SER A 166 9.60 1.13 6.52
N GLY A 167 9.71 -0.20 6.47
CA GLY A 167 8.75 -1.11 7.09
C GLY A 167 8.69 -0.95 8.61
N ILE A 168 9.84 -0.83 9.28
CA ILE A 168 9.91 -0.58 10.72
C ILE A 168 9.32 0.80 11.05
N ILE A 169 9.81 1.85 10.38
CA ILE A 169 9.37 3.23 10.64
C ILE A 169 7.87 3.38 10.32
N GLY A 170 7.44 2.88 9.17
CA GLY A 170 6.04 2.94 8.73
C GLY A 170 5.10 2.15 9.63
N GLY A 171 5.57 1.00 10.15
CA GLY A 171 4.84 0.19 11.12
C GLY A 171 4.62 0.89 12.47
N LEU A 172 5.43 1.89 12.82
CA LEU A 172 5.28 2.67 14.05
C LEU A 172 4.31 3.85 13.89
N VAL A 173 4.05 4.34 12.69
CA VAL A 173 3.22 5.55 12.47
C VAL A 173 1.80 5.36 13.02
N GLY A 174 1.13 4.27 12.66
CA GLY A 174 -0.23 3.98 13.14
C GLY A 174 -0.32 3.85 14.66
N PRO A 175 0.53 3.03 15.30
CA PRO A 175 0.65 2.95 16.76
C PRO A 175 0.85 4.30 17.45
N VAL A 176 1.79 5.09 16.99
CA VAL A 176 2.08 6.42 17.57
C VAL A 176 0.84 7.32 17.50
N ILE A 177 0.18 7.38 16.35
CA ILE A 177 -1.05 8.18 16.19
C ILE A 177 -2.15 7.67 17.14
N SER A 178 -2.35 6.35 17.26
CA SER A 178 -3.36 5.76 18.13
C SER A 178 -3.14 6.11 19.60
N VAL A 179 -1.89 6.11 20.06
CA VAL A 179 -1.54 6.55 21.42
C VAL A 179 -1.87 8.02 21.64
N PHE A 180 -1.51 8.91 20.70
CA PHE A 180 -1.80 10.32 20.82
C PHE A 180 -3.31 10.62 20.79
N ILE A 181 -4.09 9.92 20.00
CA ILE A 181 -5.56 10.00 19.99
C ILE A 181 -6.12 9.61 21.36
N ASP A 182 -5.63 8.54 21.98
CA ASP A 182 -6.09 8.11 23.31
C ASP A 182 -5.67 9.08 24.41
N LEU A 183 -4.48 9.64 24.34
CA LEU A 183 -4.01 10.66 25.28
C LEU A 183 -4.84 11.95 25.19
N GLN A 184 -5.20 12.36 23.97
CA GLN A 184 -6.09 13.50 23.74
C GLN A 184 -7.49 13.21 24.29
N LYS A 185 -8.09 12.05 23.94
CA LYS A 185 -9.42 11.66 24.39
C LYS A 185 -9.52 11.52 25.92
N SER A 186 -8.43 11.11 26.57
CA SER A 186 -8.37 11.01 28.05
C SER A 186 -8.12 12.36 28.76
N GLY A 187 -7.99 13.47 28.03
CA GLY A 187 -7.71 14.80 28.58
C GLY A 187 -6.29 14.96 29.13
N LYS A 188 -5.39 14.01 28.91
CA LYS A 188 -3.99 14.09 29.35
C LYS A 188 -3.16 15.09 28.55
N ILE A 189 -3.59 15.40 27.35
CA ILE A 189 -3.01 16.43 26.50
C ILE A 189 -4.05 17.53 26.33
N GLY A 190 -3.68 18.78 26.67
CA GLY A 190 -4.58 19.92 26.65
C GLY A 190 -4.82 20.56 25.28
N ILE A 191 -4.73 19.75 24.19
CA ILE A 191 -4.98 20.16 22.80
C ILE A 191 -6.20 19.43 22.26
N ASP A 192 -6.90 20.05 21.30
CA ASP A 192 -8.00 19.38 20.63
C ASP A 192 -7.50 18.47 19.49
N MET A 193 -8.42 17.68 18.90
CA MET A 193 -8.06 16.71 17.86
C MET A 193 -7.55 17.38 16.58
N ARG A 194 -8.01 18.60 16.26
CA ARG A 194 -7.56 19.37 15.08
C ARG A 194 -6.12 19.81 15.26
N GLN A 195 -5.80 20.35 16.45
CA GLN A 195 -4.44 20.74 16.82
C GLN A 195 -3.49 19.54 16.85
N LEU A 196 -3.95 18.39 17.36
CA LEU A 196 -3.16 17.17 17.34
C LEU A 196 -2.76 16.78 15.90
N PHE A 197 -3.71 16.71 14.98
CA PHE A 197 -3.41 16.37 13.59
C PHE A 197 -2.56 17.44 12.89
N PHE A 198 -2.74 18.69 13.21
CA PHE A 198 -1.88 19.76 12.71
C PHE A 198 -0.42 19.59 13.18
N ILE A 199 -0.20 19.29 14.46
CA ILE A 199 1.16 19.01 15.01
C ILE A 199 1.76 17.76 14.34
N LEU A 200 0.99 16.69 14.17
CA LEU A 200 1.46 15.50 13.47
C LEU A 200 1.83 15.83 12.00
N GLY A 201 1.04 16.67 11.34
CA GLY A 201 1.34 17.18 10.01
C GLY A 201 2.63 18.00 9.95
N ILE A 202 2.88 18.85 10.96
CA ILE A 202 4.15 19.59 11.06
C ILE A 202 5.33 18.63 11.24
N VAL A 203 5.23 17.66 12.13
CA VAL A 203 6.31 16.68 12.38
C VAL A 203 6.59 15.86 11.12
N ALA A 204 5.55 15.34 10.46
CA ALA A 204 5.71 14.57 9.23
C ALA A 204 6.26 15.43 8.07
N GLY A 205 5.74 16.66 7.92
CA GLY A 205 6.14 17.59 6.86
C GLY A 205 7.52 18.20 7.05
N THR A 206 8.03 18.28 8.28
CA THR A 206 9.38 18.81 8.56
C THR A 206 10.37 17.67 8.74
N PHE A 207 10.24 16.90 9.82
CA PHE A 207 11.19 15.83 10.16
C PHE A 207 11.16 14.70 9.14
N GLY A 208 9.97 14.22 8.72
CA GLY A 208 9.83 13.18 7.71
C GLY A 208 10.48 13.59 6.37
N MET A 209 10.21 14.82 5.93
CA MET A 209 10.74 15.32 4.66
C MET A 209 12.24 15.70 4.75
N ALA A 210 12.73 16.10 5.91
CA ALA A 210 14.17 16.26 6.14
C ALA A 210 14.92 14.92 6.01
N LEU A 211 14.36 13.84 6.56
CA LEU A 211 14.92 12.50 6.35
C LEU A 211 14.84 12.08 4.87
N PHE A 212 13.72 12.36 4.19
CA PHE A 212 13.55 12.01 2.78
C PHE A 212 14.59 12.70 1.88
N SER A 213 14.96 13.95 2.16
CA SER A 213 15.97 14.71 1.41
C SER A 213 17.35 14.06 1.45
N LEU A 214 17.65 13.22 2.46
CA LEU A 214 18.93 12.50 2.57
C LEU A 214 19.19 11.60 1.35
N ALA A 215 18.13 11.09 0.69
CA ALA A 215 18.29 10.34 -0.55
C ALA A 215 18.99 11.17 -1.64
N GLY A 216 18.59 12.43 -1.81
CA GLY A 216 19.22 13.33 -2.77
C GLY A 216 20.60 13.82 -2.36
N ILE A 217 20.83 14.02 -1.04
CA ILE A 217 22.09 14.57 -0.50
C ILE A 217 23.19 13.52 -0.46
N CYS A 218 22.89 12.33 0.07
CA CYS A 218 23.91 11.34 0.47
C CYS A 218 24.10 10.21 -0.55
N THR A 219 23.27 10.12 -1.60
CA THR A 219 23.43 9.09 -2.64
C THR A 219 23.98 9.69 -3.94
N LYS A 220 24.46 8.82 -4.81
CA LYS A 220 25.02 9.22 -6.11
C LYS A 220 24.40 8.38 -7.23
N GLU A 221 24.02 9.04 -8.33
CA GLU A 221 23.67 8.35 -9.57
C GLU A 221 24.97 7.91 -10.27
N ARG A 222 25.15 6.61 -10.46
CA ARG A 222 26.34 6.03 -11.12
C ARG A 222 26.01 5.42 -12.47
N VAL A 223 24.72 5.19 -12.74
CA VAL A 223 24.22 4.58 -13.99
C VAL A 223 23.13 5.46 -14.58
N ILE A 224 23.29 5.82 -15.85
CA ILE A 224 22.24 6.52 -16.60
C ILE A 224 21.33 5.46 -17.20
N GLN A 225 20.07 5.41 -16.77
CA GLN A 225 19.06 4.52 -17.34
C GLN A 225 18.26 5.25 -18.41
N ASN A 226 18.14 4.63 -19.57
CA ASN A 226 17.20 4.98 -20.64
C ASN A 226 16.16 3.85 -20.72
N SER A 227 15.25 3.77 -19.77
CA SER A 227 14.11 2.85 -19.83
C SER A 227 12.88 3.64 -20.29
N GLU A 228 12.28 3.21 -21.39
CA GLU A 228 10.95 3.70 -21.78
C GLU A 228 9.90 2.95 -20.96
N GLU A 229 9.01 3.67 -20.28
CA GLU A 229 7.86 3.06 -19.63
C GLU A 229 6.84 2.60 -20.69
N PRO A 230 6.24 1.41 -20.51
CA PRO A 230 5.24 0.90 -21.45
C PRO A 230 4.01 1.83 -21.47
N LYS A 231 3.48 2.08 -22.64
CA LYS A 231 2.26 2.88 -22.79
C LYS A 231 1.06 2.17 -22.16
N ILE A 232 0.22 2.90 -21.45
CA ILE A 232 -1.01 2.37 -20.82
C ILE A 232 -1.87 1.58 -21.81
N SER A 233 -1.99 2.05 -23.07
CA SER A 233 -2.72 1.34 -24.13
C SER A 233 -2.18 -0.06 -24.41
N ASP A 234 -0.86 -0.23 -24.33
CA ASP A 234 -0.21 -1.53 -24.60
C ASP A 234 -0.36 -2.46 -23.39
N CYS A 235 -0.42 -1.90 -22.18
CA CYS A 235 -0.77 -2.65 -20.97
C CYS A 235 -2.17 -3.28 -21.09
N PHE A 236 -3.18 -2.51 -21.51
CA PHE A 236 -4.54 -3.05 -21.71
C PHE A 236 -4.63 -4.06 -22.85
N LYS A 237 -3.94 -3.83 -23.98
CA LYS A 237 -3.88 -4.80 -25.06
C LYS A 237 -3.24 -6.13 -24.62
N CYS A 238 -2.17 -6.05 -23.82
CA CYS A 238 -1.53 -7.21 -23.23
C CYS A 238 -2.49 -7.98 -22.30
N LEU A 239 -3.24 -7.26 -21.45
CA LEU A 239 -4.22 -7.85 -20.53
C LEU A 239 -5.25 -8.72 -21.26
N PHE A 240 -5.92 -8.16 -22.29
CA PHE A 240 -6.98 -8.88 -23.01
C PHE A 240 -6.46 -10.05 -23.84
N LYS A 241 -5.18 -10.03 -24.26
CA LYS A 241 -4.53 -11.15 -24.95
C LYS A 241 -4.04 -12.25 -24.00
N ASN A 242 -3.81 -11.92 -22.73
CA ASN A 242 -3.28 -12.81 -21.69
C ASN A 242 -4.39 -13.22 -20.70
N LYS A 243 -5.15 -14.26 -21.03
CA LYS A 243 -6.24 -14.78 -20.20
C LYS A 243 -5.82 -15.10 -18.76
N PRO A 244 -4.68 -15.80 -18.49
CA PRO A 244 -4.22 -16.02 -17.11
C PRO A 244 -3.97 -14.74 -16.33
N LEU A 245 -3.35 -13.73 -16.93
CA LEU A 245 -3.12 -12.43 -16.31
C LEU A 245 -4.45 -11.72 -15.99
N LEU A 246 -5.41 -11.74 -16.92
CA LEU A 246 -6.73 -11.17 -16.71
C LEU A 246 -7.42 -11.78 -15.47
N LEU A 247 -7.34 -13.10 -15.29
CA LEU A 247 -7.93 -13.79 -14.14
C LEU A 247 -7.28 -13.37 -12.81
N ILE A 248 -5.95 -13.22 -12.78
CA ILE A 248 -5.23 -12.72 -11.58
C ILE A 248 -5.66 -11.29 -11.27
N VAL A 249 -5.73 -10.42 -12.27
CA VAL A 249 -6.17 -9.04 -12.11
C VAL A 249 -7.61 -8.95 -11.60
N CYS A 250 -8.53 -9.73 -12.18
CA CYS A 250 -9.92 -9.79 -11.70
C CYS A 250 -10.00 -10.29 -10.25
N SER A 251 -9.21 -11.30 -9.87
CA SER A 251 -9.15 -11.76 -8.48
C SER A 251 -8.64 -10.68 -7.54
N ASN A 252 -7.62 -9.91 -7.95
CA ASN A 252 -7.09 -8.81 -7.16
C ASN A 252 -8.15 -7.71 -6.95
N VAL A 253 -8.85 -7.32 -8.01
CA VAL A 253 -9.98 -6.37 -7.94
C VAL A 253 -11.04 -6.83 -6.94
N LEU A 254 -11.50 -8.08 -7.03
CA LEU A 254 -12.49 -8.64 -6.12
C LEU A 254 -11.95 -8.75 -4.68
N GLY A 255 -10.66 -9.03 -4.52
CA GLY A 255 -10.00 -9.12 -3.22
C GLY A 255 -9.81 -7.77 -2.51
N THR A 256 -9.91 -6.65 -3.22
CA THR A 256 -9.74 -5.29 -2.66
C THR A 256 -10.82 -4.92 -1.64
N VAL A 257 -11.92 -5.66 -1.59
CA VAL A 257 -12.97 -5.50 -0.55
C VAL A 257 -12.39 -5.60 0.87
N GLU A 258 -11.28 -6.30 1.08
CA GLU A 258 -10.61 -6.37 2.39
C GLU A 258 -10.11 -4.99 2.86
N SER A 259 -9.67 -4.14 1.94
CA SER A 259 -9.18 -2.79 2.27
C SER A 259 -10.27 -1.87 2.84
N ILE A 260 -11.55 -2.21 2.64
CA ILE A 260 -12.66 -1.50 3.28
C ILE A 260 -12.58 -1.65 4.81
N ALA A 261 -12.25 -2.85 5.31
CA ALA A 261 -12.11 -3.09 6.74
C ALA A 261 -10.98 -2.30 7.38
N ASP A 262 -9.89 -2.05 6.65
CA ASP A 262 -8.74 -1.32 7.16
C ASP A 262 -9.13 0.08 7.65
N THR A 263 -9.97 0.78 6.88
CA THR A 263 -10.51 2.10 7.26
C THR A 263 -11.31 2.04 8.56
N PHE A 264 -12.11 1.00 8.77
CA PHE A 264 -12.98 0.87 9.94
C PHE A 264 -12.31 0.28 11.17
N THR A 265 -11.12 -0.29 11.03
CA THR A 265 -10.39 -0.90 12.15
C THR A 265 -10.11 0.12 13.25
N GLN A 266 -9.65 1.33 12.90
CA GLN A 266 -9.41 2.40 13.88
C GLN A 266 -10.70 2.85 14.56
N TYR A 267 -11.81 2.99 13.80
CA TYR A 267 -13.12 3.33 14.35
C TYR A 267 -13.62 2.26 15.31
N PHE A 268 -13.40 0.97 15.00
CA PHE A 268 -13.77 -0.13 15.88
C PHE A 268 -13.06 -0.04 17.23
N TYR A 269 -11.73 0.07 17.25
CA TYR A 269 -10.98 0.17 18.50
C TYR A 269 -11.33 1.44 19.30
N LEU A 270 -11.49 2.58 18.62
CA LEU A 270 -11.77 3.86 19.29
C LEU A 270 -13.19 3.95 19.84
N PHE A 271 -14.21 3.54 19.05
CA PHE A 271 -15.62 3.74 19.43
C PHE A 271 -16.30 2.53 20.02
N THR A 272 -15.84 1.31 19.71
CA THR A 272 -16.42 0.09 20.26
C THR A 272 -15.69 -0.35 21.52
N LEU A 273 -14.35 -0.36 21.51
CA LEU A 273 -13.53 -0.78 22.64
C LEU A 273 -13.04 0.38 23.52
N GLY A 274 -13.24 1.63 23.07
CA GLY A 274 -12.97 2.84 23.84
C GLY A 274 -11.53 3.36 23.78
N LYS A 275 -10.58 2.61 23.19
CA LYS A 275 -9.17 3.00 23.06
C LYS A 275 -8.59 2.56 21.74
N ALA A 276 -8.07 3.52 20.95
CA ALA A 276 -7.42 3.25 19.67
C ALA A 276 -6.12 2.44 19.83
N SER A 277 -5.37 2.65 20.92
CA SER A 277 -4.10 1.97 21.21
C SER A 277 -4.23 0.45 21.44
N LEU A 278 -5.43 -0.08 21.72
CA LEU A 278 -5.66 -1.52 21.80
C LEU A 278 -5.36 -2.25 20.48
N SER A 279 -5.44 -1.54 19.35
CA SER A 279 -5.04 -2.05 18.03
C SER A 279 -3.57 -2.46 17.98
N ILE A 280 -2.70 -1.79 18.76
CA ILE A 280 -1.26 -2.08 18.85
C ILE A 280 -1.09 -3.47 19.46
N ILE A 281 -1.69 -3.70 20.62
CA ILE A 281 -1.60 -4.97 21.36
C ILE A 281 -2.16 -6.10 20.50
N ALA A 282 -3.32 -5.88 19.89
CA ALA A 282 -3.96 -6.86 19.02
C ALA A 282 -3.12 -7.17 17.75
N GLY A 283 -2.36 -6.19 17.23
CA GLY A 283 -1.56 -6.32 16.01
C GLY A 283 -0.19 -6.99 16.19
N ILE A 284 0.40 -6.99 17.41
CA ILE A 284 1.76 -7.52 17.65
C ILE A 284 1.92 -8.98 17.17
N PRO A 285 1.08 -9.94 17.54
CA PRO A 285 1.24 -11.32 17.08
C PRO A 285 1.14 -11.46 15.58
N GLY A 286 0.21 -10.70 14.95
CA GLY A 286 0.05 -10.66 13.51
C GLY A 286 1.30 -10.13 12.80
N THR A 287 1.91 -9.06 13.30
CA THR A 287 3.15 -8.51 12.72
C THR A 287 4.27 -9.55 12.74
N ILE A 288 4.48 -10.22 13.86
CA ILE A 288 5.53 -11.25 14.01
C ILE A 288 5.25 -12.42 13.04
N THR A 289 4.03 -12.94 13.02
CA THR A 289 3.68 -14.08 12.17
C THR A 289 3.67 -13.73 10.69
N GLY A 290 3.34 -12.49 10.31
CA GLY A 290 3.44 -12.00 8.95
C GLY A 290 4.88 -12.05 8.41
N PHE A 291 5.86 -11.61 9.20
CA PHE A 291 7.27 -11.75 8.82
C PHE A 291 7.72 -13.22 8.75
N LEU A 292 7.32 -14.04 9.70
CA LEU A 292 7.65 -15.47 9.69
C LEU A 292 7.00 -16.20 8.50
N ALA A 293 5.83 -15.78 8.06
CA ALA A 293 5.12 -16.42 6.95
C ALA A 293 5.95 -16.44 5.66
N TYR A 294 6.73 -15.40 5.39
CA TYR A 294 7.61 -15.37 4.20
C TYR A 294 8.61 -16.53 4.16
N THR A 295 9.06 -17.01 5.31
CA THR A 295 10.00 -18.16 5.40
C THR A 295 9.32 -19.50 5.11
N PHE A 296 8.01 -19.60 5.33
CA PHE A 296 7.25 -20.84 5.11
C PHE A 296 6.64 -20.97 3.73
N ILE A 297 6.49 -19.87 2.97
CA ILE A 297 5.91 -19.89 1.62
C ILE A 297 6.63 -20.89 0.69
N PRO A 298 7.98 -20.93 0.61
CA PRO A 298 8.67 -21.91 -0.24
C PRO A 298 8.41 -23.37 0.16
N ALA A 299 8.15 -23.64 1.44
CA ALA A 299 7.79 -24.97 1.91
C ALA A 299 6.37 -25.38 1.50
N LEU A 300 5.44 -24.40 1.45
CA LEU A 300 4.09 -24.62 0.94
C LEU A 300 4.10 -24.91 -0.57
N GLU A 301 4.92 -24.20 -1.33
CA GLU A 301 5.06 -24.39 -2.79
C GLU A 301 5.61 -25.75 -3.19
N LYS A 302 6.36 -26.42 -2.31
CA LYS A 302 6.79 -27.81 -2.52
C LYS A 302 5.66 -28.83 -2.45
N LYS A 303 4.54 -28.47 -1.78
CA LYS A 303 3.41 -29.39 -1.55
C LYS A 303 2.18 -29.05 -2.39
N TRP A 304 1.99 -27.78 -2.73
CA TRP A 304 0.77 -27.29 -3.37
C TRP A 304 1.09 -26.31 -4.48
N SER A 305 0.24 -26.30 -5.53
CA SER A 305 0.35 -25.28 -6.58
C SER A 305 0.01 -23.89 -6.06
N SER A 306 0.50 -22.84 -6.73
CA SER A 306 0.24 -21.43 -6.41
C SER A 306 -1.26 -21.15 -6.23
N LYS A 307 -2.10 -21.66 -7.14
CA LYS A 307 -3.57 -21.56 -7.08
C LYS A 307 -4.12 -22.22 -5.80
N GLN A 308 -3.67 -23.45 -5.48
CA GLN A 308 -4.15 -24.17 -4.30
C GLN A 308 -3.76 -23.46 -3.00
N ILE A 309 -2.58 -22.85 -2.93
CA ILE A 309 -2.13 -22.09 -1.77
C ILE A 309 -3.07 -20.89 -1.53
N ILE A 310 -3.37 -20.11 -2.58
CA ILE A 310 -4.26 -18.95 -2.47
C ILE A 310 -5.66 -19.37 -2.05
N ILE A 311 -6.24 -20.38 -2.70
CA ILE A 311 -7.60 -20.86 -2.39
C ILE A 311 -7.71 -21.28 -0.93
N ARG A 312 -6.75 -22.08 -0.44
CA ARG A 312 -6.73 -22.53 0.97
C ARG A 312 -6.54 -21.37 1.93
N ALA A 313 -5.64 -20.44 1.62
CA ALA A 313 -5.40 -19.28 2.47
C ALA A 313 -6.66 -18.42 2.64
N VAL A 314 -7.36 -18.12 1.55
CA VAL A 314 -8.60 -17.32 1.59
C VAL A 314 -9.72 -18.06 2.33
N ILE A 315 -9.88 -19.37 2.11
CA ILE A 315 -10.88 -20.18 2.82
C ILE A 315 -10.57 -20.23 4.32
N VAL A 316 -9.31 -20.48 4.71
CA VAL A 316 -8.89 -20.48 6.13
C VAL A 316 -9.19 -19.13 6.77
N LYS A 317 -8.87 -18.02 6.11
CA LYS A 317 -9.20 -16.69 6.60
C LYS A 317 -10.71 -16.50 6.80
N ALA A 318 -11.52 -16.92 5.82
CA ALA A 318 -12.98 -16.81 5.93
C ALA A 318 -13.55 -17.63 7.10
N VAL A 319 -13.06 -18.86 7.28
CA VAL A 319 -13.48 -19.73 8.39
C VAL A 319 -13.07 -19.14 9.74
N VAL A 320 -11.82 -18.72 9.90
CA VAL A 320 -11.31 -18.14 11.15
C VAL A 320 -12.03 -16.84 11.49
N SER A 321 -12.20 -15.95 10.51
CA SER A 321 -12.91 -14.68 10.71
C SER A 321 -14.37 -14.90 11.10
N SER A 322 -15.05 -15.89 10.50
CA SER A 322 -16.41 -16.25 10.86
C SER A 322 -16.47 -16.83 12.28
N ALA A 323 -15.55 -17.72 12.64
CA ALA A 323 -15.49 -18.27 13.99
C ALA A 323 -15.28 -17.16 15.04
N ILE A 324 -14.34 -16.24 14.80
CA ILE A 324 -14.08 -15.11 15.70
C ILE A 324 -15.28 -14.18 15.79
N PHE A 325 -15.98 -13.91 14.68
CA PHE A 325 -17.20 -13.13 14.69
C PHE A 325 -18.26 -13.74 15.61
N PHE A 326 -18.58 -15.04 15.44
CA PHE A 326 -19.61 -15.72 16.24
C PHE A 326 -19.20 -15.89 17.71
N ILE A 327 -17.94 -16.16 18.02
CA ILE A 327 -17.44 -16.21 19.39
C ILE A 327 -17.56 -14.84 20.07
N GLY A 328 -17.18 -13.76 19.35
CA GLY A 328 -17.16 -12.41 19.88
C GLY A 328 -18.52 -11.70 19.89
N ILE A 329 -19.57 -12.23 19.24
CA ILE A 329 -20.85 -11.55 19.02
C ILE A 329 -21.54 -11.06 20.29
N LYS A 330 -21.38 -11.78 21.40
CA LYS A 330 -21.94 -11.39 22.72
C LYS A 330 -21.06 -10.42 23.49
N TRP A 331 -19.77 -10.36 23.17
CA TRP A 331 -18.74 -9.62 23.93
C TRP A 331 -18.01 -8.56 23.11
N TYR A 332 -18.52 -8.18 21.92
CA TYR A 332 -17.83 -7.26 21.01
C TYR A 332 -17.51 -5.87 21.62
N ARG A 333 -18.13 -5.51 22.75
CA ARG A 333 -17.84 -4.29 23.53
C ARG A 333 -16.82 -4.50 24.66
N GLN A 334 -16.40 -5.75 24.95
CA GLN A 334 -15.53 -6.07 26.07
C GLN A 334 -14.07 -6.22 25.60
N PRO A 335 -13.18 -5.26 25.92
CA PRO A 335 -11.78 -5.31 25.48
C PRO A 335 -11.05 -6.57 25.96
N THR A 336 -11.35 -7.04 27.18
CA THR A 336 -10.72 -8.22 27.78
C THR A 336 -10.94 -9.51 27.01
N VAL A 337 -12.05 -9.64 26.27
CA VAL A 337 -12.36 -10.78 25.43
C VAL A 337 -11.96 -10.56 23.99
N ILE A 338 -12.26 -9.36 23.46
CA ILE A 338 -12.08 -9.07 22.05
C ILE A 338 -10.60 -8.86 21.67
N VAL A 339 -9.78 -8.25 22.52
CA VAL A 339 -8.36 -8.06 22.20
C VAL A 339 -7.64 -9.40 22.01
N PRO A 340 -7.75 -10.42 22.89
CA PRO A 340 -7.20 -11.74 22.61
C PRO A 340 -7.76 -12.41 21.35
N LEU A 341 -9.05 -12.26 21.05
CA LEU A 341 -9.63 -12.79 19.82
C LEU A 341 -9.04 -12.12 18.58
N MET A 342 -8.85 -10.80 18.63
CA MET A 342 -8.23 -10.04 17.54
C MET A 342 -6.73 -10.33 17.40
N MET A 343 -6.04 -10.72 18.48
CA MET A 343 -4.66 -11.24 18.39
C MET A 343 -4.61 -12.53 17.57
N VAL A 344 -5.51 -13.47 17.85
CA VAL A 344 -5.62 -14.72 17.06
C VAL A 344 -6.01 -14.42 15.62
N TRP A 345 -6.99 -13.55 15.41
CA TRP A 345 -7.38 -13.10 14.07
C TRP A 345 -6.20 -12.47 13.30
N GLY A 346 -5.42 -11.62 13.97
CA GLY A 346 -4.26 -10.96 13.42
C GLY A 346 -3.19 -11.93 12.91
N VAL A 347 -2.94 -13.02 13.64
CA VAL A 347 -2.02 -14.10 13.23
C VAL A 347 -2.44 -14.68 11.88
N PHE A 348 -3.68 -15.14 11.76
CA PHE A 348 -4.17 -15.73 10.49
C PHE A 348 -4.27 -14.71 9.38
N ASN A 349 -4.76 -13.50 9.67
CA ASN A 349 -4.86 -12.43 8.70
C ASN A 349 -3.50 -12.07 8.09
N SER A 350 -2.46 -11.93 8.93
CA SER A 350 -1.11 -11.56 8.47
C SER A 350 -0.45 -12.66 7.63
N VAL A 351 -0.62 -13.93 8.01
CA VAL A 351 -0.13 -15.07 7.20
C VAL A 351 -0.78 -15.07 5.81
N VAL A 352 -2.11 -14.91 5.75
CA VAL A 352 -2.83 -14.88 4.47
C VAL A 352 -2.43 -13.65 3.65
N SER A 353 -2.23 -12.49 4.27
CA SER A 353 -1.78 -11.27 3.58
C SER A 353 -0.38 -11.45 2.99
N SER A 354 0.54 -12.11 3.70
CA SER A 354 1.88 -12.43 3.18
C SER A 354 1.81 -13.38 1.97
N ILE A 355 0.95 -14.39 2.01
CA ILE A 355 0.69 -15.30 0.88
C ILE A 355 0.13 -14.52 -0.32
N LYS A 356 -0.87 -13.67 -0.10
CA LYS A 356 -1.50 -12.83 -1.15
C LYS A 356 -0.54 -11.80 -1.74
N MET A 357 0.52 -11.44 -1.04
CA MET A 357 1.55 -10.54 -1.56
C MET A 357 2.56 -11.27 -2.46
N VAL A 358 2.98 -12.48 -2.10
CA VAL A 358 4.05 -13.21 -2.79
C VAL A 358 3.52 -14.04 -3.96
N ILE A 359 2.52 -14.88 -3.72
CA ILE A 359 2.08 -15.88 -4.70
C ILE A 359 1.51 -15.26 -5.98
N PRO A 360 0.63 -14.22 -5.94
CA PRO A 360 0.17 -13.58 -7.17
C PRO A 360 1.29 -12.93 -7.97
N THR A 361 2.29 -12.34 -7.30
CA THR A 361 3.47 -11.77 -7.96
C THR A 361 4.24 -12.81 -8.74
N LYS A 362 4.44 -14.00 -8.19
CA LYS A 362 5.03 -15.16 -8.89
C LYS A 362 4.16 -15.57 -10.06
N MET A 363 2.86 -15.76 -9.85
CA MET A 363 1.92 -16.16 -10.90
C MET A 363 1.91 -15.19 -12.08
N ILE A 364 2.15 -13.88 -11.83
CA ILE A 364 2.30 -12.91 -12.93
C ILE A 364 3.56 -13.21 -13.74
N GLY A 365 4.67 -13.58 -13.11
CA GLY A 365 5.87 -14.07 -13.81
C GLY A 365 5.53 -15.25 -14.73
N ASP A 366 4.78 -16.23 -14.23
CA ASP A 366 4.32 -17.38 -15.04
C ASP A 366 3.44 -16.93 -16.24
N THR A 367 2.63 -15.86 -16.08
CA THR A 367 1.83 -15.30 -17.19
C THR A 367 2.68 -14.58 -18.24
N VAL A 368 3.82 -14.02 -17.84
CA VAL A 368 4.80 -13.44 -18.78
C VAL A 368 5.44 -14.53 -19.62
N ASP A 369 5.85 -15.63 -18.99
CA ASP A 369 6.39 -16.79 -19.68
C ASP A 369 5.33 -17.41 -20.62
N TYR A 370 4.07 -17.50 -20.21
CA TYR A 370 2.98 -17.92 -21.09
C TYR A 370 2.84 -17.03 -22.34
N MET A 371 2.99 -15.72 -22.21
CA MET A 371 2.93 -14.81 -23.36
C MET A 371 4.16 -14.94 -24.25
N GLU A 372 5.37 -15.07 -23.69
CA GLU A 372 6.59 -15.34 -24.45
C GLU A 372 6.47 -16.63 -25.26
N TRP A 373 5.90 -17.68 -24.66
CA TRP A 373 5.63 -18.93 -25.35
C TRP A 373 4.68 -18.75 -26.54
N LYS A 374 3.58 -18.00 -26.32
CA LYS A 374 2.49 -17.81 -27.28
C LYS A 374 2.84 -16.82 -28.40
N THR A 375 3.47 -15.68 -28.08
CA THR A 375 3.69 -14.57 -29.02
C THR A 375 5.14 -14.38 -29.43
N LYS A 376 6.08 -15.08 -28.79
CA LYS A 376 7.54 -14.89 -28.91
C LYS A 376 8.03 -13.52 -28.42
N GLU A 377 7.17 -12.72 -27.81
CA GLU A 377 7.49 -11.43 -27.23
C GLU A 377 7.41 -11.51 -25.69
N ARG A 378 8.43 -10.98 -25.00
CA ARG A 378 8.47 -10.91 -23.55
C ARG A 378 8.05 -9.53 -23.06
N ASN A 379 6.84 -9.43 -22.51
CA ASN A 379 6.23 -8.18 -22.07
C ASN A 379 6.15 -8.11 -20.52
N GLU A 380 7.29 -8.30 -19.84
CA GLU A 380 7.36 -8.32 -18.36
C GLU A 380 6.97 -6.99 -17.74
N GLY A 381 7.61 -5.90 -18.18
CA GLY A 381 7.32 -4.56 -17.66
C GLY A 381 5.86 -4.15 -17.80
N THR A 382 5.24 -4.49 -18.95
CA THR A 382 3.83 -4.21 -19.22
C THR A 382 2.88 -4.94 -18.26
N SER A 383 3.17 -6.21 -17.93
CA SER A 383 2.33 -7.02 -17.04
C SER A 383 2.38 -6.52 -15.60
N PHE A 384 3.57 -6.18 -15.08
CA PHE A 384 3.72 -5.64 -13.73
C PHE A 384 3.19 -4.20 -13.60
N SER A 385 3.40 -3.35 -14.60
CA SER A 385 2.83 -1.98 -14.63
C SER A 385 1.31 -2.01 -14.61
N LEU A 386 0.70 -2.95 -15.34
CA LEU A 386 -0.75 -3.12 -15.32
C LEU A 386 -1.27 -3.51 -13.94
N LEU A 387 -0.61 -4.47 -13.26
CA LEU A 387 -1.00 -4.85 -11.91
C LEU A 387 -0.94 -3.65 -10.96
N THR A 388 0.14 -2.88 -11.01
CA THR A 388 0.31 -1.68 -10.18
C THR A 388 -0.79 -0.66 -10.47
N PHE A 389 -1.07 -0.39 -11.74
CA PHE A 389 -2.14 0.49 -12.18
C PHE A 389 -3.51 0.07 -11.61
N VAL A 390 -3.88 -1.22 -11.80
CA VAL A 390 -5.16 -1.74 -11.32
C VAL A 390 -5.21 -1.73 -9.79
N SER A 391 -4.14 -2.09 -9.10
CA SER A 391 -4.09 -2.09 -7.63
C SER A 391 -4.25 -0.69 -7.04
N LYS A 392 -3.65 0.34 -7.64
CA LYS A 392 -3.84 1.75 -7.23
C LYS A 392 -5.28 2.19 -7.41
N LEU A 393 -5.85 1.95 -8.59
CA LEU A 393 -7.23 2.34 -8.90
C LEU A 393 -8.24 1.64 -7.99
N THR A 394 -8.10 0.33 -7.79
CA THR A 394 -9.00 -0.45 -6.92
C THR A 394 -8.83 -0.11 -5.45
N GLY A 395 -7.60 0.17 -5.00
CA GLY A 395 -7.33 0.65 -3.63
C GLY A 395 -7.99 1.99 -3.35
N SER A 396 -7.91 2.93 -4.28
CA SER A 396 -8.60 4.23 -4.18
C SER A 396 -10.12 4.06 -4.20
N LEU A 397 -10.65 3.17 -5.03
CA LEU A 397 -12.08 2.83 -5.05
C LEU A 397 -12.54 2.24 -3.72
N ALA A 398 -11.79 1.30 -3.13
CA ALA A 398 -12.11 0.71 -1.82
C ALA A 398 -12.13 1.76 -0.72
N THR A 399 -11.15 2.68 -0.70
CA THR A 399 -11.12 3.79 0.27
C THR A 399 -12.31 4.74 0.06
N ALA A 400 -12.68 5.04 -1.19
CA ALA A 400 -13.84 5.85 -1.51
C ALA A 400 -15.14 5.19 -1.03
N VAL A 401 -15.31 3.89 -1.28
CA VAL A 401 -16.46 3.11 -0.78
C VAL A 401 -16.50 3.12 0.75
N SER A 402 -15.35 2.98 1.42
CA SER A 402 -15.26 3.07 2.88
C SER A 402 -15.77 4.42 3.39
N ALA A 403 -15.36 5.51 2.77
CA ALA A 403 -15.82 6.86 3.14
C ALA A 403 -17.33 7.04 2.91
N ALA A 404 -17.88 6.47 1.83
CA ALA A 404 -19.32 6.48 1.55
C ALA A 404 -20.14 5.68 2.58
N LEU A 405 -19.58 4.63 3.16
CA LEU A 405 -20.24 3.81 4.19
C LEU A 405 -20.30 4.48 5.56
N ILE A 406 -19.44 5.47 5.86
CA ILE A 406 -19.39 6.15 7.18
C ILE A 406 -20.77 6.70 7.60
N PRO A 407 -21.48 7.50 6.77
CA PRO A 407 -22.82 7.97 7.13
C PRO A 407 -23.84 6.83 7.26
N VAL A 408 -23.75 5.81 6.42
CA VAL A 408 -24.68 4.66 6.40
C VAL A 408 -24.64 3.89 7.72
N ILE A 409 -23.46 3.75 8.31
CA ILE A 409 -23.27 3.04 9.59
C ILE A 409 -23.37 3.94 10.82
N GLY A 410 -23.75 5.22 10.65
CA GLY A 410 -23.99 6.15 11.75
C GLY A 410 -22.76 6.81 12.37
N LEU A 411 -21.58 6.70 11.75
CA LEU A 411 -20.34 7.31 12.27
C LEU A 411 -20.28 8.83 12.07
N GLN A 412 -21.13 9.43 11.25
CA GLN A 412 -21.26 10.90 11.14
C GLN A 412 -21.86 11.55 12.37
N GLN A 413 -22.55 10.79 13.22
CA GLN A 413 -23.18 11.28 14.45
C GLN A 413 -22.21 11.40 15.63
N VAL A 414 -20.90 11.19 15.40
CA VAL A 414 -19.87 11.40 16.42
C VAL A 414 -19.81 12.88 16.78
N ASN A 415 -19.99 13.18 18.06
CA ASN A 415 -19.92 14.55 18.58
C ASN A 415 -18.47 15.05 18.68
N GLN A 416 -18.30 16.33 19.07
CA GLN A 416 -16.98 16.95 19.23
C GLN A 416 -16.12 16.24 20.31
N ASP A 417 -16.76 15.57 21.28
CA ASP A 417 -16.08 14.79 22.33
C ASP A 417 -15.70 13.38 21.87
N MET A 418 -15.85 13.07 20.58
CA MET A 418 -15.55 11.75 20.00
C MET A 418 -16.38 10.61 20.64
N VAL A 419 -17.64 10.88 20.98
CA VAL A 419 -18.56 9.91 21.55
C VAL A 419 -19.66 9.55 20.56
N LEU A 420 -19.88 8.24 20.33
CA LEU A 420 -21.04 7.74 19.58
C LEU A 420 -22.29 7.79 20.45
N PRO A 421 -23.43 8.30 19.95
CA PRO A 421 -24.70 8.24 20.66
C PRO A 421 -25.08 6.77 20.97
N GLU A 422 -25.58 6.52 22.18
CA GLU A 422 -26.01 5.18 22.57
C GLU A 422 -27.37 4.75 21.97
N ASN A 423 -28.21 5.72 21.63
CA ASN A 423 -29.61 5.53 21.24
C ASN A 423 -29.86 5.76 19.72
N GLY A 424 -28.90 5.46 18.87
CA GLY A 424 -29.10 5.49 17.42
C GLY A 424 -29.97 4.32 16.92
N GLU A 425 -30.75 4.57 15.86
CA GLU A 425 -31.56 3.51 15.17
C GLU A 425 -30.66 2.36 14.66
N ILE A 426 -29.38 2.64 14.39
CA ILE A 426 -28.40 1.68 13.87
C ILE A 426 -27.43 1.32 14.99
N ASN A 427 -27.23 0.03 15.22
CA ASN A 427 -26.19 -0.42 16.13
C ASN A 427 -24.80 -0.33 15.47
N THR A 428 -24.29 0.89 15.39
CA THR A 428 -22.98 1.22 14.76
C THR A 428 -21.83 0.37 15.31
N ARG A 429 -21.80 0.12 16.62
CA ARG A 429 -20.74 -0.69 17.26
C ARG A 429 -20.76 -2.15 16.79
N PHE A 430 -21.96 -2.71 16.61
CA PHE A 430 -22.11 -4.07 16.09
C PHE A 430 -21.74 -4.13 14.60
N LEU A 431 -22.14 -3.13 13.81
CA LEU A 431 -21.74 -3.06 12.41
C LEU A 431 -20.23 -2.94 12.25
N LEU A 432 -19.56 -2.14 13.09
CA LEU A 432 -18.09 -2.06 13.09
C LEU A 432 -17.46 -3.42 13.38
N TRP A 433 -18.00 -4.19 14.35
CA TRP A 433 -17.55 -5.54 14.61
C TRP A 433 -17.68 -6.46 13.39
N ALA A 434 -18.82 -6.41 12.71
CA ALA A 434 -19.07 -7.20 11.51
C ALA A 434 -18.17 -6.78 10.32
N ILE A 435 -17.98 -5.47 10.11
CA ILE A 435 -17.14 -4.93 9.03
C ILE A 435 -15.66 -5.28 9.23
N VAL A 436 -15.17 -5.26 10.47
CA VAL A 436 -13.75 -5.57 10.73
C VAL A 436 -13.48 -7.08 10.69
N THR A 437 -14.48 -7.93 10.93
CA THR A 437 -14.26 -9.38 11.04
C THR A 437 -14.85 -10.18 9.87
N ILE A 438 -16.19 -10.33 9.80
CA ILE A 438 -16.83 -11.31 8.90
C ILE A 438 -17.09 -10.79 7.50
N ILE A 439 -17.54 -9.54 7.35
CA ILE A 439 -17.98 -9.02 6.03
C ILE A 439 -16.88 -9.09 4.98
N PRO A 440 -15.67 -8.54 5.23
CA PRO A 440 -14.59 -8.59 4.23
C PRO A 440 -14.12 -10.01 3.96
N ALA A 441 -14.09 -10.85 5.00
CA ALA A 441 -13.61 -12.23 4.87
C ALA A 441 -14.54 -13.06 3.97
N VAL A 442 -15.87 -12.90 4.12
CA VAL A 442 -16.86 -13.59 3.29
C VAL A 442 -16.88 -13.03 1.86
N LEU A 443 -16.86 -11.71 1.72
CA LEU A 443 -16.84 -11.09 0.41
C LEU A 443 -15.56 -11.41 -0.37
N ASN A 444 -14.42 -11.59 0.33
CA ASN A 444 -13.18 -11.99 -0.31
C ASN A 444 -13.24 -13.39 -0.93
N LEU A 445 -14.19 -14.25 -0.52
CA LEU A 445 -14.42 -15.52 -1.23
C LEU A 445 -14.76 -15.31 -2.70
N LEU A 446 -15.33 -14.17 -3.07
CA LEU A 446 -15.58 -13.82 -4.48
C LEU A 446 -14.29 -13.73 -5.29
N SER A 447 -13.17 -13.37 -4.66
CA SER A 447 -11.85 -13.36 -5.32
C SER A 447 -11.38 -14.72 -5.78
N LEU A 448 -11.97 -15.81 -5.26
CA LEU A 448 -11.66 -17.18 -5.68
C LEU A 448 -12.30 -17.56 -7.02
N ILE A 449 -13.36 -16.85 -7.45
CA ILE A 449 -14.06 -17.16 -8.69
C ILE A 449 -13.12 -17.14 -9.91
N PRO A 450 -12.30 -16.10 -10.15
CA PRO A 450 -11.35 -16.10 -11.25
C PRO A 450 -10.32 -17.23 -11.14
N TYR A 451 -9.87 -17.57 -9.93
CA TYR A 451 -8.93 -18.68 -9.75
C TYR A 451 -9.52 -20.03 -10.11
N ALA A 452 -10.83 -20.23 -10.03
CA ALA A 452 -11.46 -21.48 -10.49
C ALA A 452 -11.17 -21.73 -11.99
N PHE A 453 -11.12 -20.67 -12.80
CA PHE A 453 -10.85 -20.71 -14.24
C PHE A 453 -9.35 -20.59 -14.61
N TYR A 454 -8.48 -20.40 -13.62
CA TYR A 454 -7.03 -20.33 -13.84
C TYR A 454 -6.46 -21.71 -14.08
N ASP A 455 -5.86 -21.92 -15.24
CA ASP A 455 -5.39 -23.21 -15.73
C ASP A 455 -3.87 -23.28 -16.00
N LEU A 456 -3.13 -22.19 -15.68
CA LEU A 456 -1.69 -22.12 -15.90
C LEU A 456 -0.96 -22.70 -14.67
N GLU A 457 -1.01 -24.04 -14.52
CA GLU A 457 -0.38 -24.78 -13.42
C GLU A 457 -0.02 -26.22 -13.82
N GLY A 458 0.81 -26.88 -13.00
CA GLY A 458 1.21 -28.28 -13.20
C GLY A 458 1.89 -28.54 -14.52
N GLU A 459 1.55 -29.66 -15.19
CA GLU A 459 2.18 -30.08 -16.44
C GLU A 459 2.13 -29.04 -17.56
N LYS A 460 1.05 -28.24 -17.61
CA LYS A 460 0.92 -27.17 -18.61
C LYS A 460 2.00 -26.10 -18.45
N LEU A 461 2.24 -25.64 -17.21
CA LEU A 461 3.27 -24.66 -16.92
C LEU A 461 4.68 -25.26 -17.14
N ASP A 462 4.90 -26.49 -16.70
CA ASP A 462 6.19 -27.19 -16.86
C ASP A 462 6.54 -27.41 -18.35
N ASN A 463 5.55 -27.70 -19.18
CA ASN A 463 5.75 -27.83 -20.62
C ASN A 463 6.13 -26.51 -21.26
N ILE A 464 5.44 -25.41 -20.89
CA ILE A 464 5.75 -24.07 -21.36
C ILE A 464 7.19 -23.70 -21.00
N HIS A 465 7.61 -23.92 -19.75
CA HIS A 465 8.98 -23.65 -19.31
C HIS A 465 10.02 -24.47 -20.08
N ARG A 466 9.74 -25.75 -20.34
CA ARG A 466 10.63 -26.63 -21.15
C ARG A 466 10.76 -26.14 -22.59
N GLU A 467 9.66 -25.77 -23.24
CA GLU A 467 9.68 -25.26 -24.60
C GLU A 467 10.40 -23.93 -24.74
N ILE A 468 10.21 -23.01 -23.75
CA ILE A 468 10.93 -21.73 -23.71
C ILE A 468 12.42 -21.98 -23.51
N ALA A 469 12.81 -22.87 -22.58
CA ALA A 469 14.21 -23.20 -22.32
C ALA A 469 14.90 -23.77 -23.57
N ALA A 470 14.25 -24.73 -24.25
CA ALA A 470 14.76 -25.33 -25.50
C ALA A 470 14.97 -24.25 -26.57
N ARG A 471 14.00 -23.37 -26.77
CA ARG A 471 14.09 -22.24 -27.72
C ARG A 471 15.24 -21.29 -27.41
N ARG A 472 15.44 -20.96 -26.13
CA ARG A 472 16.54 -20.08 -25.71
C ARG A 472 17.92 -20.74 -25.92
N GLU A 473 18.03 -22.05 -25.72
CA GLU A 473 19.27 -22.79 -26.03
C GLU A 473 19.58 -22.78 -27.54
N GLU A 474 18.58 -22.95 -28.39
CA GLU A 474 18.76 -22.88 -29.85
C GLU A 474 19.27 -21.52 -30.31
N ILE A 475 18.67 -20.45 -29.78
CA ILE A 475 19.10 -19.04 -30.06
C ILE A 475 20.54 -18.81 -29.60
N THR A 476 20.91 -19.30 -28.42
CA THR A 476 22.26 -19.15 -27.89
C THR A 476 23.29 -19.94 -28.70
N LYS A 477 22.94 -21.14 -29.18
CA LYS A 477 23.80 -21.95 -30.03
C LYS A 477 23.99 -21.33 -31.44
N SER A 478 22.94 -20.77 -32.01
CA SER A 478 23.03 -20.06 -33.28
C SER A 478 23.88 -18.77 -33.19
N ALA A 479 23.72 -17.99 -32.10
CA ALA A 479 24.52 -16.78 -31.85
C ALA A 479 26.00 -17.06 -31.52
N SER A 480 26.32 -18.29 -31.07
CA SER A 480 27.72 -18.70 -30.81
C SER A 480 28.39 -19.38 -32.03
N ALA A 481 27.61 -19.63 -33.10
CA ALA A 481 28.10 -20.23 -34.34
C ALA A 481 28.36 -19.20 -35.47
N GLU A 482 27.91 -17.93 -35.23
CA GLU A 482 28.28 -16.72 -35.99
C GLU A 482 29.45 -16.01 -35.33
#